data_293cf4ecc007c9c7547a20fd0ae950e2
#
_entry.id   293cf4ecc007c9c7547a20fd0ae950e2
#
_cell.length_a   1.000
_cell.length_b   1.000
_cell.length_c   1.000
_cell.angle_alpha   90.00
_cell.angle_beta   90.00
_cell.angle_gamma   90.00
#
_symmetry.space_group_name_H-M   'P 1'
#
loop_
_entity.id
_entity.type
_entity.pdbx_description
1 polymer ?
#
loop_
_entity_poly.entity_id
_entity_poly.type
_entity_poly.pdbx_seq_one_letter_code
_entity_poly.pdbx_strand_id
1 'polypeptide(L)'
;MTDKELDRFLISTFKNILADTEDNASYINSKTYKDYQEVQEDINFSIKELKELLQKIHSIDDLAECDDDQITRIYEYIEDYYSNYIIPTEPKQRKIALAQCKKLEELMCLFIDQEDFDDSEDDFEN
;
A
#
# COMPACT_ATOMS: atom_id res chain seq x y z
N MET A 1 2.46 -19.07 2.75
CA MET A 1 1.18 -18.36 2.83
C MET A 1 0.28 -18.78 1.69
N THR A 2 -0.98 -19.08 1.98
CA THR A 2 -1.92 -19.47 0.92
C THR A 2 -2.42 -18.24 0.19
N ASP A 3 -2.98 -18.47 -1.00
CA ASP A 3 -3.54 -17.38 -1.79
C ASP A 3 -4.65 -16.66 -1.04
N LYS A 4 -5.47 -17.41 -0.31
CA LYS A 4 -6.55 -16.81 0.47
C LYS A 4 -6.03 -15.94 1.61
N GLU A 5 -4.96 -16.38 2.24
CA GLU A 5 -4.35 -15.58 3.29
C GLU A 5 -3.76 -14.29 2.73
N LEU A 6 -3.16 -14.39 1.56
CA LEU A 6 -2.58 -13.23 0.91
C LEU A 6 -3.66 -12.26 0.44
N ASP A 7 -4.79 -12.80 -0.06
CA ASP A 7 -5.94 -11.97 -0.42
C ASP A 7 -6.44 -11.16 0.78
N ARG A 8 -6.61 -11.84 1.90
CA ARG A 8 -7.10 -11.18 3.11
C ARG A 8 -6.11 -10.14 3.60
N PHE A 9 -4.83 -10.47 3.52
CA PHE A 9 -3.80 -9.56 3.98
C PHE A 9 -3.73 -8.32 3.08
N LEU A 10 -3.91 -8.49 1.78
CA LEU A 10 -3.95 -7.38 0.83
C LEU A 10 -5.07 -6.40 1.20
N ILE A 11 -6.27 -6.93 1.41
CA ILE A 11 -7.42 -6.10 1.78
C ILE A 11 -7.21 -5.44 3.13
N SER A 12 -6.71 -6.20 4.10
CA SER A 12 -6.44 -5.67 5.43
C SER A 12 -5.41 -4.54 5.37
N THR A 13 -4.39 -4.69 4.55
CA THR A 13 -3.36 -3.68 4.39
C THR A 13 -3.95 -2.40 3.81
N PHE A 14 -4.78 -2.51 2.78
CA PHE A 14 -5.44 -1.33 2.21
C PHE A 14 -6.33 -0.64 3.24
N LYS A 15 -7.06 -1.41 4.03
CA LYS A 15 -7.91 -0.83 5.07
C LYS A 15 -7.10 -0.10 6.12
N ASN A 16 -5.95 -0.66 6.50
CA ASN A 16 -5.07 0.00 7.46
C ASN A 16 -4.48 1.28 6.88
N ILE A 17 -4.06 1.24 5.62
CA ILE A 17 -3.53 2.43 4.96
C ILE A 17 -4.60 3.51 4.87
N LEU A 18 -5.83 3.13 4.53
CA LEU A 18 -6.93 4.08 4.45
C LEU A 18 -7.22 4.69 5.82
N ALA A 19 -7.26 3.89 6.87
CA ALA A 19 -7.52 4.39 8.21
C ALA A 19 -6.44 5.38 8.65
N ASP A 20 -5.18 5.06 8.41
CA ASP A 20 -4.07 5.95 8.75
C ASP A 20 -4.16 7.25 7.94
N THR A 21 -4.52 7.14 6.68
CA THR A 21 -4.65 8.31 5.82
C THR A 21 -5.80 9.19 6.28
N GLU A 22 -6.91 8.58 6.69
CA GLU A 22 -8.05 9.34 7.22
C GLU A 22 -7.71 10.05 8.51
N ASP A 23 -6.94 9.40 9.39
CA ASP A 23 -6.50 10.04 10.62
C ASP A 23 -5.62 11.24 10.32
N ASN A 24 -4.69 11.09 9.39
CA ASN A 24 -3.82 12.18 8.99
C ASN A 24 -4.61 13.30 8.33
N ALA A 25 -5.61 12.94 7.52
CA ALA A 25 -6.46 13.92 6.85
C ALA A 25 -7.24 14.74 7.85
N SER A 26 -7.74 14.11 8.90
CA SER A 26 -8.47 14.79 9.96
C SER A 26 -7.60 15.86 10.60
N TYR A 27 -6.35 15.53 10.88
CA TYR A 27 -5.41 16.46 11.47
C TYR A 27 -5.09 17.60 10.47
N ILE A 28 -4.76 17.27 9.24
CA ILE A 28 -4.37 18.25 8.23
C ILE A 28 -5.53 19.17 7.85
N ASN A 29 -6.72 18.60 7.72
CA ASN A 29 -7.90 19.39 7.35
C ASN A 29 -8.35 20.34 8.47
N SER A 30 -7.88 20.11 9.70
CA SER A 30 -8.16 21.03 10.80
C SER A 30 -7.29 22.28 10.74
N LYS A 31 -6.27 22.29 9.89
CA LYS A 31 -5.37 23.45 9.75
C LYS A 31 -5.94 24.45 8.77
N THR A 32 -5.74 25.72 9.07
CA THR A 32 -6.29 26.80 8.24
C THR A 32 -5.22 27.56 7.46
N TYR A 33 -3.99 27.11 7.51
CA TYR A 33 -2.90 27.78 6.83
C TYR A 33 -2.91 27.47 5.33
N LYS A 34 -2.58 28.47 4.53
CA LYS A 34 -2.53 28.30 3.07
C LYS A 34 -1.57 27.19 2.64
N ASP A 35 -0.48 27.04 3.39
CA ASP A 35 0.55 26.06 3.05
C ASP A 35 0.04 24.64 3.09
N TYR A 36 -1.09 24.41 3.75
CA TYR A 36 -1.65 23.06 3.87
C TYR A 36 -2.64 22.72 2.76
N GLN A 37 -2.98 23.67 1.89
CA GLN A 37 -3.98 23.41 0.86
C GLN A 37 -3.59 22.29 -0.08
N GLU A 38 -2.35 22.32 -0.60
CA GLU A 38 -1.87 21.27 -1.48
C GLU A 38 -1.86 19.92 -0.78
N VAL A 39 -1.40 19.90 0.46
CA VAL A 39 -1.34 18.68 1.24
C VAL A 39 -2.75 18.15 1.48
N GLN A 40 -3.69 19.04 1.77
CA GLN A 40 -5.08 18.65 1.96
C GLN A 40 -5.68 18.03 0.71
N GLU A 41 -5.41 18.62 -0.44
CA GLU A 41 -5.91 18.10 -1.71
C GLU A 41 -5.31 16.74 -2.00
N ASP A 42 -4.01 16.58 -1.79
CA ASP A 42 -3.33 15.32 -2.05
C ASP A 42 -3.84 14.21 -1.15
N ILE A 43 -4.01 14.50 0.14
CA ILE A 43 -4.44 13.48 1.09
C ILE A 43 -5.89 13.08 0.83
N ASN A 44 -6.73 14.04 0.48
CA ASN A 44 -8.13 13.75 0.16
C ASN A 44 -8.23 12.94 -1.12
N PHE A 45 -7.37 13.21 -2.09
CA PHE A 45 -7.30 12.39 -3.30
C PHE A 45 -6.89 10.96 -2.99
N SER A 46 -5.90 10.79 -2.11
CA SER A 46 -5.44 9.47 -1.71
C SER A 46 -6.56 8.67 -1.04
N ILE A 47 -7.35 9.34 -0.18
CA ILE A 47 -8.48 8.69 0.47
C ILE A 47 -9.49 8.19 -0.56
N LYS A 48 -9.80 9.04 -1.52
CA LYS A 48 -10.74 8.68 -2.57
C LYS A 48 -10.23 7.50 -3.38
N GLU A 49 -8.96 7.55 -3.75
CA GLU A 49 -8.35 6.48 -4.54
C GLU A 49 -8.32 5.16 -3.77
N LEU A 50 -7.96 5.21 -2.49
CA LEU A 50 -7.92 4.00 -1.66
C LEU A 50 -9.30 3.38 -1.52
N LYS A 51 -10.34 4.21 -1.37
CA LYS A 51 -11.70 3.70 -1.29
C LYS A 51 -12.12 3.02 -2.59
N GLU A 52 -11.74 3.61 -3.71
CA GLU A 52 -12.04 3.01 -5.02
C GLU A 52 -11.31 1.69 -5.19
N LEU A 53 -10.05 1.63 -4.78
CA LEU A 53 -9.28 0.40 -4.85
C LEU A 53 -9.90 -0.70 -3.99
N LEU A 54 -10.37 -0.33 -2.80
CA LEU A 54 -11.03 -1.31 -1.91
C LEU A 54 -12.32 -1.85 -2.49
N GLN A 55 -13.02 -1.06 -3.31
CA GLN A 55 -14.22 -1.51 -3.96
C GLN A 55 -13.92 -2.42 -5.14
N LYS A 56 -12.79 -2.20 -5.80
CA LYS A 56 -12.45 -2.90 -7.02
C LYS A 56 -11.65 -4.18 -6.76
N ILE A 57 -10.75 -4.14 -5.78
CA ILE A 57 -9.80 -5.24 -5.55
C ILE A 57 -10.23 -6.04 -4.34
N HIS A 58 -10.63 -7.27 -4.57
CA HIS A 58 -11.06 -8.19 -3.51
C HIS A 58 -10.13 -9.39 -3.39
N SER A 59 -9.22 -9.55 -4.35
CA SER A 59 -8.28 -10.67 -4.35
C SER A 59 -7.07 -10.28 -5.16
N ILE A 60 -6.03 -11.11 -5.06
CA ILE A 60 -4.82 -10.90 -5.86
C ILE A 60 -5.12 -11.00 -7.35
N ASP A 61 -6.06 -11.86 -7.70
CA ASP A 61 -6.43 -12.03 -9.10
C ASP A 61 -6.95 -10.73 -9.73
N ASP A 62 -7.58 -9.89 -8.92
CA ASP A 62 -8.08 -8.60 -9.40
C ASP A 62 -6.96 -7.67 -9.83
N LEU A 63 -5.75 -7.89 -9.32
CA LEU A 63 -4.61 -7.08 -9.71
C LEU A 63 -4.27 -7.25 -11.18
N ALA A 64 -4.58 -8.39 -11.75
CA ALA A 64 -4.30 -8.66 -13.15
C ALA A 64 -5.12 -7.77 -14.07
N GLU A 65 -6.21 -7.21 -13.57
CA GLU A 65 -7.08 -6.34 -14.36
C GLU A 65 -6.74 -4.86 -14.19
N CYS A 66 -5.77 -4.56 -13.36
CA CYS A 66 -5.33 -3.18 -13.16
C CYS A 66 -4.31 -2.82 -14.23
N ASP A 67 -4.31 -1.54 -14.63
CA ASP A 67 -3.29 -1.07 -15.57
C ASP A 67 -1.98 -0.76 -14.81
N ASP A 68 -0.94 -0.45 -15.57
CA ASP A 68 0.37 -0.23 -14.98
C ASP A 68 0.40 0.92 -13.99
N ASP A 69 -0.34 1.97 -14.28
CA ASP A 69 -0.40 3.12 -13.37
C ASP A 69 -1.02 2.73 -12.04
N GLN A 70 -2.09 1.95 -12.09
CA GLN A 70 -2.75 1.50 -10.87
C GLN A 70 -1.85 0.59 -10.06
N ILE A 71 -1.16 -0.32 -10.72
CA ILE A 71 -0.21 -1.23 -10.06
C ILE A 71 0.89 -0.43 -9.38
N THR A 72 1.45 0.55 -10.06
CA THR A 72 2.50 1.39 -9.49
C THR A 72 2.01 2.13 -8.25
N ARG A 73 0.81 2.66 -8.29
CA ARG A 73 0.24 3.36 -7.14
C ARG A 73 0.01 2.44 -5.96
N ILE A 74 -0.53 1.25 -6.23
CA ILE A 74 -0.75 0.27 -5.18
C ILE A 74 0.57 -0.09 -4.52
N TYR A 75 1.59 -0.33 -5.33
CA TYR A 75 2.92 -0.64 -4.81
C TYR A 75 3.43 0.51 -3.94
N GLU A 76 3.27 1.74 -4.38
CA GLU A 76 3.73 2.90 -3.62
C GLU A 76 3.03 3.02 -2.27
N TYR A 77 1.73 2.79 -2.24
CA TYR A 77 1.00 2.81 -0.97
C TYR A 77 1.53 1.75 0.00
N ILE A 78 1.76 0.56 -0.50
CA ILE A 78 2.25 -0.53 0.34
C ILE A 78 3.69 -0.26 0.79
N GLU A 79 4.52 0.26 -0.11
CA GLU A 79 5.90 0.59 0.21
C GLU A 79 5.96 1.67 1.29
N ASP A 80 5.16 2.72 1.16
CA ASP A 80 5.12 3.78 2.16
C ASP A 80 4.67 3.26 3.51
N TYR A 81 3.66 2.41 3.51
CA TYR A 81 3.16 1.82 4.74
C TYR A 81 4.25 0.96 5.39
N TYR A 82 4.93 0.16 4.61
CA TYR A 82 6.01 -0.69 5.09
C TYR A 82 7.15 0.14 5.67
N SER A 83 7.53 1.20 4.97
CA SER A 83 8.64 2.07 5.40
C SER A 83 8.35 2.77 6.70
N ASN A 84 7.08 3.04 6.99
CA ASN A 84 6.69 3.72 8.21
C ASN A 84 6.26 2.77 9.32
N TYR A 85 6.39 1.47 9.08
CA TYR A 85 5.97 0.47 10.05
C TYR A 85 6.97 0.43 11.21
N ILE A 86 6.46 0.63 12.41
CA ILE A 86 7.30 0.68 13.60
C ILE A 86 7.35 -0.68 14.25
N ILE A 87 8.57 -1.18 14.48
CA ILE A 87 8.78 -2.47 15.12
C ILE A 87 8.87 -2.26 16.64
N PRO A 88 7.96 -2.82 17.43
CA PRO A 88 8.01 -2.67 18.88
C PRO A 88 9.24 -3.35 19.49
N THR A 89 9.60 -2.91 20.69
CA THR A 89 10.72 -3.50 21.39
C THR A 89 10.31 -4.70 22.25
N GLU A 90 9.05 -4.78 22.62
CA GLU A 90 8.56 -5.91 23.42
C GLU A 90 8.62 -7.19 22.60
N PRO A 91 9.20 -8.29 23.19
CA PRO A 91 9.44 -9.51 22.40
C PRO A 91 8.18 -10.09 21.76
N LYS A 92 7.08 -10.06 22.46
CA LYS A 92 5.83 -10.65 21.96
C LYS A 92 5.29 -9.84 20.78
N GLN A 93 5.24 -8.54 20.96
CA GLN A 93 4.74 -7.65 19.92
C GLN A 93 5.71 -7.56 18.76
N ARG A 94 7.01 -7.62 19.07
CA ARG A 94 8.04 -7.61 18.04
C ARG A 94 7.90 -8.80 17.10
N LYS A 95 7.61 -9.98 17.65
CA LYS A 95 7.44 -11.18 16.86
C LYS A 95 6.28 -11.02 15.87
N ILE A 96 5.17 -10.48 16.37
CA ILE A 96 4.00 -10.24 15.53
C ILE A 96 4.31 -9.22 14.44
N ALA A 97 4.99 -8.13 14.83
CA ALA A 97 5.33 -7.08 13.89
C ALA A 97 6.28 -7.58 12.79
N LEU A 98 7.23 -8.41 13.15
CA LEU A 98 8.17 -8.97 12.16
C LEU A 98 7.43 -9.90 11.19
N ALA A 99 6.47 -10.67 11.69
CA ALA A 99 5.65 -11.50 10.81
C ALA A 99 4.83 -10.65 9.85
N GLN A 100 4.30 -9.52 10.32
CA GLN A 100 3.57 -8.61 9.45
C GLN A 100 4.48 -8.00 8.39
N CYS A 101 5.68 -7.61 8.77
CA CYS A 101 6.65 -7.07 7.81
C CYS A 101 6.98 -8.07 6.72
N LYS A 102 7.11 -9.34 7.11
CA LYS A 102 7.38 -10.38 6.13
C LYS A 102 6.24 -10.50 5.12
N LYS A 103 5.00 -10.43 5.59
CA LYS A 103 3.84 -10.46 4.70
C LYS A 103 3.81 -9.25 3.77
N LEU A 104 4.17 -8.07 4.29
CA LEU A 104 4.24 -6.87 3.47
C LEU A 104 5.30 -7.01 2.38
N GLU A 105 6.44 -7.61 2.71
CA GLU A 105 7.45 -7.89 1.70
C GLU A 105 6.94 -8.80 0.61
N GLU A 106 6.18 -9.83 0.98
CA GLU A 106 5.60 -10.74 0.00
C GLU A 106 4.63 -10.02 -0.91
N LEU A 107 3.81 -9.13 -0.37
CA LEU A 107 2.92 -8.31 -1.20
C LEU A 107 3.71 -7.43 -2.16
N MET A 108 4.76 -6.79 -1.64
CA MET A 108 5.59 -5.92 -2.48
C MET A 108 6.23 -6.69 -3.62
N CYS A 109 6.65 -7.92 -3.35
CA CYS A 109 7.25 -8.76 -4.39
C CYS A 109 6.28 -9.07 -5.51
N LEU A 110 5.00 -9.23 -5.19
CA LEU A 110 4.01 -9.48 -6.24
C LEU A 110 3.95 -8.33 -7.25
N PHE A 111 4.03 -7.10 -6.76
CA PHE A 111 3.98 -5.94 -7.64
C PHE A 111 5.30 -5.74 -8.38
N ILE A 112 6.40 -5.98 -7.72
CA ILE A 112 7.72 -5.87 -8.33
C ILE A 112 7.86 -6.91 -9.44
N ASP A 113 7.41 -8.13 -9.21
CA ASP A 113 7.51 -9.17 -10.21
C ASP A 113 6.78 -8.80 -11.49
N GLN A 114 5.63 -8.14 -11.35
CA GLN A 114 4.89 -7.70 -12.52
C GLN A 114 5.62 -6.59 -13.28
N GLU A 115 6.27 -5.70 -12.56
CA GLU A 115 7.08 -4.65 -13.19
C GLU A 115 8.34 -5.22 -13.82
N ASP A 116 8.98 -6.12 -13.12
CA ASP A 116 10.21 -6.73 -13.61
C ASP A 116 10.01 -7.47 -14.91
N PHE A 117 8.82 -7.98 -15.11
CA PHE A 117 8.51 -8.65 -16.32
C PHE A 117 8.76 -7.76 -17.54
N ASP A 118 8.39 -6.51 -17.43
CA ASP A 118 8.63 -5.53 -18.48
C ASP A 118 10.10 -5.14 -18.55
N ASP A 119 10.72 -4.96 -17.42
CA ASP A 119 12.09 -4.51 -17.33
C ASP A 119 13.06 -5.54 -17.86
N SER A 120 12.78 -6.79 -17.62
CA SER A 120 13.72 -7.83 -18.00
C SER A 120 13.99 -7.86 -19.50
N GLU A 121 13.11 -7.34 -20.26
CA GLU A 121 13.31 -7.27 -21.69
C GLU A 121 14.34 -6.24 -22.09
N ASP A 122 14.34 -5.16 -21.39
CA ASP A 122 15.23 -4.07 -21.70
C ASP A 122 16.65 -4.38 -21.39
N ASP A 123 16.81 -5.13 -20.43
CA ASP A 123 18.10 -5.39 -19.96
C ASP A 123 18.94 -6.09 -20.88
N PHE A 124 18.64 -6.33 -21.13
CA PHE A 124 19.48 -6.91 -21.59
C PHE A 124 20.12 -6.45 -22.44
N GLU A 125 20.00 -6.05 -22.52
CA GLU A 125 20.50 -5.65 -23.24
C GLU A 125 21.42 -5.39 -23.13
N ASN A 126 21.60 -5.40 -22.92
CA ASN A 126 22.49 -5.12 -22.77
C ASN A 126 23.31 -5.43 -23.11
#